data_a66f57d6f06892acecad27afd02e51d8
#
_entry.id   a66f57d6f06892acecad27afd02e51d8
#
_cell.length_a   1.000
_cell.length_b   1.000
_cell.length_c   1.000
_cell.angle_alpha   90.00
_cell.angle_beta   90.00
_cell.angle_gamma   90.00
#
_symmetry.space_group_name_H-M   'P 1'
#
loop_
_entity.id
_entity.type
_entity.pdbx_description
1 polymer ?
#
loop_
_entity_poly.entity_id
_entity_poly.type
_entity_poly.pdbx_seq_one_letter_code
_entity_poly.pdbx_strand_id
1 'polypeptide(L)'
;MRIFKLFLLSFILITPVKANTIYNLIKIPNLEIYELKTPNNLKYFYAEKPFVLGIQKNISCTNSDKQTYDEKHQIISKNLNRYSKQFLKKINLKYIVMCENLSISGINTAGIPDHLMKTLIIDLKFNEKYFERVIHHELFHVIYDGFKELFNEDEWKKFNDKNFKYADC
;
A
#
# COMPACT_ATOMS: atom_id res chain seq x y z
N MET A 1 -24.36 62.03 -24.99
CA MET A 1 -23.45 60.87 -25.29
C MET A 1 -23.16 60.17 -23.97
N ARG A 2 -23.87 59.09 -23.65
CA ARG A 2 -23.72 58.34 -22.38
C ARG A 2 -22.89 57.11 -22.68
N ILE A 3 -21.72 57.06 -22.07
CA ILE A 3 -20.80 55.92 -22.15
C ILE A 3 -21.24 54.88 -21.13
N PHE A 4 -21.75 53.74 -21.63
CA PHE A 4 -22.11 52.57 -20.82
C PHE A 4 -20.83 51.80 -20.51
N LYS A 5 -20.33 51.86 -19.29
CA LYS A 5 -19.25 50.98 -18.83
C LYS A 5 -19.85 49.60 -18.53
N LEU A 6 -19.56 48.66 -19.41
CA LEU A 6 -19.82 47.24 -19.19
C LEU A 6 -18.80 46.72 -18.17
N PHE A 7 -19.27 46.44 -16.96
CA PHE A 7 -18.50 45.72 -15.95
C PHE A 7 -18.66 44.23 -16.25
N LEU A 8 -17.62 43.66 -16.84
CA LEU A 8 -17.51 42.20 -17.04
C LEU A 8 -17.12 41.59 -15.70
N LEU A 9 -18.10 41.07 -14.94
CA LEU A 9 -17.88 40.30 -13.73
C LEU A 9 -17.43 38.89 -14.16
N SER A 10 -16.13 38.65 -14.18
CA SER A 10 -15.58 37.30 -14.38
C SER A 10 -15.82 36.49 -13.10
N PHE A 11 -16.88 35.70 -13.12
CA PHE A 11 -17.09 34.63 -12.12
C PHE A 11 -16.00 33.58 -12.34
N ILE A 12 -14.94 33.63 -11.52
CA ILE A 12 -14.01 32.54 -11.39
C ILE A 12 -14.79 31.44 -10.65
N LEU A 13 -15.31 30.49 -11.41
CA LEU A 13 -15.82 29.23 -10.86
C LEU A 13 -14.64 28.47 -10.26
N ILE A 14 -14.39 28.68 -8.97
CA ILE A 14 -13.51 27.82 -8.18
C ILE A 14 -14.26 26.49 -8.05
N THR A 15 -14.05 25.60 -9.00
CA THR A 15 -14.49 24.21 -8.84
C THR A 15 -13.69 23.62 -7.67
N PRO A 16 -14.35 23.10 -6.63
CA PRO A 16 -13.62 22.42 -5.58
C PRO A 16 -12.87 21.24 -6.21
N VAL A 17 -11.54 21.30 -6.19
CA VAL A 17 -10.70 20.15 -6.56
C VAL A 17 -11.00 19.09 -5.50
N LYS A 18 -11.96 18.22 -5.81
CA LYS A 18 -12.28 17.09 -4.95
C LYS A 18 -11.03 16.25 -4.76
N ALA A 19 -10.86 15.75 -3.55
CA ALA A 19 -9.74 14.96 -3.05
C ALA A 19 -9.48 13.60 -3.78
N ASN A 20 -10.06 13.39 -4.95
CA ASN A 20 -9.85 12.20 -5.79
C ASN A 20 -8.42 12.03 -6.31
N THR A 21 -7.57 13.03 -6.15
CA THR A 21 -6.20 13.00 -6.67
C THR A 21 -5.33 11.94 -5.99
N ILE A 22 -5.60 11.62 -4.71
CA ILE A 22 -4.82 10.61 -3.98
C ILE A 22 -5.19 9.20 -4.46
N TYR A 23 -6.48 8.93 -4.64
CA TYR A 23 -6.95 7.63 -5.16
C TYR A 23 -6.45 7.35 -6.58
N ASN A 24 -6.38 8.38 -7.41
CA ASN A 24 -5.81 8.26 -8.73
C ASN A 24 -4.31 7.93 -8.70
N LEU A 25 -3.58 8.35 -7.66
CA LEU A 25 -2.16 8.04 -7.53
C LEU A 25 -1.90 6.57 -7.21
N ILE A 26 -2.71 5.95 -6.37
CA ILE A 26 -2.56 4.52 -6.04
C ILE A 26 -3.44 3.62 -6.93
N LYS A 27 -4.34 4.20 -7.74
CA LYS A 27 -5.21 3.52 -8.71
C LYS A 27 -6.01 2.33 -8.17
N ILE A 28 -6.22 2.28 -6.87
CA ILE A 28 -7.05 1.28 -6.21
C ILE A 28 -8.42 1.90 -5.94
N PRO A 29 -9.52 1.32 -6.40
CA PRO A 29 -10.86 1.86 -6.17
C PRO A 29 -11.29 1.65 -4.71
N ASN A 30 -12.29 2.43 -4.28
CA ASN A 30 -12.96 2.28 -2.99
C ASN A 30 -12.04 2.34 -1.76
N LEU A 31 -10.97 3.14 -1.84
CA LEU A 31 -10.11 3.40 -0.68
C LEU A 31 -10.50 4.69 0.02
N GLU A 32 -10.47 4.64 1.34
CA GLU A 32 -10.55 5.79 2.22
C GLU A 32 -9.22 6.06 2.92
N ILE A 33 -9.02 7.34 3.28
CA ILE A 33 -7.82 7.77 3.99
C ILE A 33 -7.95 7.34 5.45
N TYR A 34 -6.94 6.62 5.96
CA TYR A 34 -6.80 6.35 7.38
C TYR A 34 -5.88 7.37 8.05
N GLU A 35 -4.64 7.50 7.56
CA GLU A 35 -3.66 8.44 8.07
C GLU A 35 -2.71 8.91 6.97
N LEU A 36 -2.51 10.23 6.86
CA LEU A 36 -1.64 10.85 5.85
C LEU A 36 -0.32 11.40 6.41
N LYS A 37 -0.28 11.68 7.72
CA LYS A 37 0.87 12.33 8.37
C LYS A 37 1.49 11.39 9.39
N THR A 38 2.51 10.66 8.97
CA THR A 38 3.26 9.74 9.82
C THR A 38 4.73 10.16 9.94
N PRO A 39 5.44 9.74 11.01
CA PRO A 39 6.84 10.08 11.22
C PRO A 39 7.76 9.68 10.06
N ASN A 40 7.46 8.54 9.43
CA ASN A 40 8.24 7.98 8.33
C ASN A 40 7.69 8.29 6.93
N ASN A 41 6.66 9.16 6.82
CA ASN A 41 5.98 9.57 5.59
C ASN A 41 5.20 8.45 4.87
N LEU A 42 4.96 7.31 5.46
CA LEU A 42 3.99 6.37 4.94
C LEU A 42 2.58 6.96 5.04
N LYS A 43 1.72 6.59 4.12
CA LYS A 43 0.32 7.00 4.10
C LYS A 43 -0.53 5.76 4.13
N TYR A 44 -1.48 5.74 5.05
CA TYR A 44 -2.35 4.59 5.29
C TYR A 44 -3.72 4.82 4.71
N PHE A 45 -4.21 3.79 4.06
CA PHE A 45 -5.54 3.70 3.47
C PHE A 45 -6.20 2.40 3.90
N TYR A 46 -7.52 2.38 3.86
CA TYR A 46 -8.28 1.16 4.08
C TYR A 46 -9.33 0.97 2.99
N ALA A 47 -9.75 -0.27 2.77
CA ALA A 47 -10.84 -0.59 1.87
C ALA A 47 -12.18 -0.19 2.51
N GLU A 48 -12.86 0.83 1.97
CA GLU A 48 -14.22 1.18 2.38
C GLU A 48 -15.24 0.13 1.89
N LYS A 49 -14.97 -0.40 0.70
CA LYS A 49 -15.77 -1.45 0.03
C LYS A 49 -14.85 -2.45 -0.63
N PRO A 50 -15.34 -3.64 -0.94
CA PRO A 50 -14.58 -4.61 -1.71
C PRO A 50 -14.05 -4.00 -3.01
N PHE A 51 -12.85 -4.37 -3.38
CA PHE A 51 -12.25 -3.96 -4.65
C PHE A 51 -11.64 -5.14 -5.40
N VAL A 52 -11.49 -4.94 -6.70
CA VAL A 52 -10.82 -5.89 -7.60
C VAL A 52 -9.81 -5.12 -8.44
N LEU A 53 -8.61 -5.67 -8.57
CA LEU A 53 -7.48 -5.06 -9.29
C LEU A 53 -6.87 -6.03 -10.29
N GLY A 54 -5.87 -5.50 -11.02
CA GLY A 54 -5.10 -6.24 -12.02
C GLY A 54 -5.75 -6.25 -13.39
N ILE A 55 -4.94 -6.51 -14.43
CA ILE A 55 -5.38 -6.50 -15.83
C ILE A 55 -6.52 -7.50 -16.07
N GLN A 56 -6.46 -8.65 -15.40
CA GLN A 56 -7.48 -9.72 -15.49
C GLN A 56 -8.42 -9.72 -14.29
N LYS A 57 -8.45 -8.64 -13.49
CA LYS A 57 -9.21 -8.58 -12.24
C LYS A 57 -8.89 -9.75 -11.29
N ASN A 58 -7.65 -10.15 -11.26
CA ASN A 58 -7.19 -11.33 -10.54
C ASN A 58 -6.80 -11.04 -9.08
N ILE A 59 -6.75 -9.78 -8.66
CA ILE A 59 -6.51 -9.38 -7.26
C ILE A 59 -7.83 -8.93 -6.67
N SER A 60 -8.24 -9.49 -5.55
CA SER A 60 -9.43 -9.07 -4.83
C SER A 60 -9.16 -8.88 -3.35
N CYS A 61 -9.88 -7.96 -2.73
CA CYS A 61 -9.84 -7.71 -1.30
C CYS A 61 -11.20 -7.21 -0.81
N THR A 62 -11.52 -7.48 0.44
CA THR A 62 -12.75 -7.01 1.09
C THR A 62 -12.46 -5.95 2.14
N ASN A 63 -13.48 -5.19 2.53
CA ASN A 63 -13.38 -4.27 3.64
C ASN A 63 -13.48 -5.00 4.98
N SER A 64 -13.06 -4.33 6.04
CA SER A 64 -13.20 -4.74 7.43
C SER A 64 -14.08 -3.76 8.21
N ASP A 65 -14.29 -4.05 9.48
CA ASP A 65 -14.90 -3.09 10.42
C ASP A 65 -13.85 -2.09 10.95
N LYS A 66 -14.37 -0.99 11.51
CA LYS A 66 -13.51 0.09 12.01
C LYS A 66 -12.59 -0.36 13.14
N GLN A 67 -13.08 -1.20 14.06
CA GLN A 67 -12.29 -1.65 15.20
C GLN A 67 -11.08 -2.47 14.72
N THR A 68 -11.28 -3.39 13.80
CA THR A 68 -10.20 -4.18 13.19
C THR A 68 -9.17 -3.27 12.51
N TYR A 69 -9.62 -2.24 11.76
CA TYR A 69 -8.68 -1.28 11.16
C TYR A 69 -7.85 -0.54 12.22
N ASP A 70 -8.48 -0.07 13.30
CA ASP A 70 -7.80 0.67 14.37
C ASP A 70 -6.75 -0.22 15.08
N GLU A 71 -7.10 -1.45 15.44
CA GLU A 71 -6.20 -2.40 16.11
C GLU A 71 -5.02 -2.79 15.20
N LYS A 72 -5.30 -3.18 13.96
CA LYS A 72 -4.27 -3.63 13.03
C LYS A 72 -3.37 -2.49 12.56
N HIS A 73 -3.93 -1.28 12.35
CA HIS A 73 -3.13 -0.09 12.04
C HIS A 73 -2.09 0.19 13.13
N GLN A 74 -2.45 0.09 14.42
CA GLN A 74 -1.50 0.29 15.52
C GLN A 74 -0.32 -0.69 15.43
N ILE A 75 -0.59 -1.96 15.12
CA ILE A 75 0.45 -2.97 14.96
C ILE A 75 1.33 -2.66 13.74
N ILE A 76 0.71 -2.37 12.58
CA ILE A 76 1.42 -2.07 11.34
C ILE A 76 2.30 -0.83 11.50
N SER A 77 1.73 0.27 11.99
CA SER A 77 2.45 1.54 12.14
C SER A 77 3.60 1.43 13.14
N LYS A 78 3.39 0.75 14.30
CA LYS A 78 4.45 0.47 15.28
C LYS A 78 5.64 -0.27 14.65
N ASN A 79 5.37 -1.28 13.82
CA ASN A 79 6.42 -2.07 13.16
C ASN A 79 7.09 -1.30 12.04
N LEU A 80 6.34 -0.60 11.19
CA LEU A 80 6.90 0.16 10.07
C LEU A 80 7.60 1.45 10.51
N ASN A 81 7.25 2.04 11.64
CA ASN A 81 7.95 3.21 12.20
C ASN A 81 9.38 2.89 12.70
N ARG A 82 9.77 1.62 12.77
CA ARG A 82 11.18 1.23 13.02
C ARG A 82 12.09 1.55 11.83
N TYR A 83 11.52 1.78 10.65
CA TYR A 83 12.27 2.08 9.43
C TYR A 83 12.29 3.59 9.18
N SER A 84 13.47 4.12 8.85
CA SER A 84 13.62 5.55 8.59
C SER A 84 12.91 5.96 7.31
N LYS A 85 12.49 7.23 7.25
CA LYS A 85 11.92 7.84 6.06
C LYS A 85 12.80 7.69 4.81
N GLN A 86 14.14 7.84 5.00
CA GLN A 86 15.11 7.73 3.92
C GLN A 86 15.14 6.29 3.37
N PHE A 87 15.12 5.29 4.26
CA PHE A 87 15.09 3.89 3.89
C PHE A 87 13.82 3.54 3.11
N LEU A 88 12.65 3.90 3.63
CA LEU A 88 11.36 3.63 2.97
C LEU A 88 11.26 4.32 1.60
N LYS A 89 11.81 5.54 1.48
CA LYS A 89 11.92 6.22 0.20
C LYS A 89 12.84 5.47 -0.77
N LYS A 90 13.95 4.91 -0.29
CA LYS A 90 14.92 4.18 -1.10
C LYS A 90 14.33 2.88 -1.67
N ILE A 91 13.55 2.15 -0.88
CA ILE A 91 12.81 0.97 -1.34
C ILE A 91 11.50 1.32 -2.08
N ASN A 92 11.27 2.60 -2.35
CA ASN A 92 10.10 3.10 -3.09
C ASN A 92 8.74 2.80 -2.45
N LEU A 93 8.67 2.60 -1.13
CA LEU A 93 7.41 2.40 -0.41
C LEU A 93 6.84 3.73 0.06
N LYS A 94 5.55 3.97 -0.20
CA LYS A 94 4.86 5.20 0.16
C LYS A 94 3.46 4.98 0.73
N TYR A 95 2.75 3.96 0.26
CA TYR A 95 1.37 3.71 0.60
C TYR A 95 1.20 2.33 1.22
N ILE A 96 0.43 2.26 2.29
CA ILE A 96 -0.04 1.02 2.91
C ILE A 96 -1.55 0.97 2.72
N VAL A 97 -2.04 -0.14 2.20
CA VAL A 97 -3.47 -0.39 2.01
C VAL A 97 -3.87 -1.56 2.88
N MET A 98 -4.85 -1.35 3.73
CA MET A 98 -5.39 -2.33 4.67
C MET A 98 -6.72 -2.88 4.17
N CYS A 99 -6.85 -4.18 4.13
CA CYS A 99 -8.09 -4.86 3.74
C CYS A 99 -8.12 -6.29 4.28
N GLU A 100 -9.17 -7.06 4.00
CA GLU A 100 -9.30 -8.46 4.41
C GLU A 100 -9.50 -9.38 3.21
N ASN A 101 -9.23 -10.67 3.41
CA ASN A 101 -9.41 -11.70 2.38
C ASN A 101 -8.71 -11.33 1.06
N LEU A 102 -7.48 -10.85 1.18
CA LEU A 102 -6.66 -10.52 0.03
C LEU A 102 -6.31 -11.80 -0.74
N SER A 103 -6.56 -11.79 -2.04
CA SER A 103 -6.25 -12.95 -2.89
C SER A 103 -5.70 -12.54 -4.25
N ILE A 104 -4.88 -13.42 -4.83
CA ILE A 104 -4.42 -13.35 -6.21
C ILE A 104 -4.90 -14.60 -6.93
N SER A 105 -5.70 -14.46 -7.98
CA SER A 105 -6.27 -15.58 -8.76
C SER A 105 -6.98 -16.62 -7.88
N GLY A 106 -7.64 -16.16 -6.81
CA GLY A 106 -8.35 -17.00 -5.86
C GLY A 106 -7.47 -17.65 -4.77
N ILE A 107 -6.16 -17.40 -4.77
CA ILE A 107 -5.23 -17.88 -3.75
C ILE A 107 -5.05 -16.77 -2.71
N ASN A 108 -5.35 -17.05 -1.44
CA ASN A 108 -5.17 -16.11 -0.36
C ASN A 108 -3.69 -15.78 -0.15
N THR A 109 -3.40 -14.51 0.07
CA THR A 109 -2.04 -14.02 0.33
C THR A 109 -2.02 -13.01 1.48
N ALA A 110 -0.90 -12.94 2.17
CA ALA A 110 -0.71 -12.03 3.30
C ALA A 110 -0.52 -10.58 2.87
N GLY A 111 0.08 -10.36 1.72
CA GLY A 111 0.29 -9.04 1.16
C GLY A 111 0.62 -9.06 -0.32
N ILE A 112 0.57 -7.90 -0.92
CA ILE A 112 0.94 -7.69 -2.32
C ILE A 112 1.76 -6.40 -2.41
N PRO A 113 3.08 -6.49 -2.66
CA PRO A 113 3.89 -5.35 -2.98
C PRO A 113 3.65 -4.90 -4.43
N ASP A 114 3.51 -3.61 -4.65
CA ASP A 114 3.43 -3.01 -5.99
C ASP A 114 4.42 -1.83 -6.09
N HIS A 115 5.55 -2.08 -6.73
CA HIS A 115 6.61 -1.09 -6.89
C HIS A 115 6.22 0.10 -7.74
N LEU A 116 5.44 -0.13 -8.80
CA LEU A 116 4.98 0.94 -9.71
C LEU A 116 4.07 1.89 -8.96
N MET A 117 3.22 1.35 -8.11
CA MET A 117 2.27 2.10 -7.29
C MET A 117 2.85 2.56 -5.97
N LYS A 118 4.07 2.14 -5.61
CA LYS A 118 4.73 2.43 -4.32
C LYS A 118 3.89 1.99 -3.13
N THR A 119 3.19 0.87 -3.28
CA THR A 119 2.13 0.41 -2.40
C THR A 119 2.43 -0.98 -1.88
N LEU A 120 2.09 -1.21 -0.62
CA LEU A 120 1.98 -2.53 -0.02
C LEU A 120 0.54 -2.70 0.45
N ILE A 121 -0.16 -3.68 -0.11
CA ILE A 121 -1.49 -4.10 0.34
C ILE A 121 -1.29 -5.19 1.38
N ILE A 122 -1.95 -5.11 2.52
CA ILE A 122 -1.81 -6.07 3.64
C ILE A 122 -3.19 -6.63 3.99
N ASP A 123 -3.27 -7.96 4.05
CA ASP A 123 -4.43 -8.66 4.60
C ASP A 123 -4.38 -8.63 6.13
N LEU A 124 -5.42 -8.07 6.75
CA LEU A 124 -5.48 -7.88 8.19
C LEU A 124 -5.78 -9.18 8.97
N LYS A 125 -6.32 -10.19 8.30
CA LYS A 125 -6.70 -11.48 8.91
C LYS A 125 -5.78 -12.63 8.54
N PHE A 126 -4.92 -12.46 7.55
CA PHE A 126 -4.00 -13.52 7.18
C PHE A 126 -3.03 -13.80 8.33
N ASN A 127 -3.07 -15.04 8.84
CA ASN A 127 -2.19 -15.51 9.89
C ASN A 127 -2.12 -14.60 11.15
N GLU A 128 -3.26 -14.33 11.78
CA GLU A 128 -3.39 -13.41 12.93
C GLU A 128 -2.38 -13.65 14.04
N LYS A 129 -2.09 -14.93 14.33
CA LYS A 129 -1.13 -15.31 15.40
C LYS A 129 0.28 -14.76 15.14
N TYR A 130 0.66 -14.59 13.89
CA TYR A 130 2.01 -14.15 13.50
C TYR A 130 1.97 -12.85 12.69
N PHE A 131 0.94 -12.03 12.86
CA PHE A 131 0.70 -10.84 12.05
C PHE A 131 1.89 -9.87 12.00
N GLU A 132 2.60 -9.66 13.12
CA GLU A 132 3.82 -8.85 13.13
C GLU A 132 4.91 -9.42 12.20
N ARG A 133 5.06 -10.75 12.14
CA ARG A 133 6.01 -11.40 11.22
C ARG A 133 5.58 -11.23 9.78
N VAL A 134 4.28 -11.32 9.51
CA VAL A 134 3.70 -11.07 8.18
C VAL A 134 4.08 -9.67 7.67
N ILE A 135 3.94 -8.64 8.48
CA ILE A 135 4.31 -7.27 8.11
C ILE A 135 5.76 -7.19 7.64
N HIS A 136 6.69 -7.80 8.37
CA HIS A 136 8.12 -7.79 8.01
C HIS A 136 8.42 -8.69 6.82
N HIS A 137 7.70 -9.81 6.65
CA HIS A 137 7.81 -10.68 5.48
C HIS A 137 7.40 -9.95 4.21
N GLU A 138 6.26 -9.30 4.21
CA GLU A 138 5.76 -8.54 3.07
C GLU A 138 6.65 -7.33 2.76
N LEU A 139 7.15 -6.66 3.81
CA LEU A 139 8.13 -5.59 3.62
C LEU A 139 9.43 -6.11 3.00
N PHE A 140 9.84 -7.35 3.33
CA PHE A 140 11.03 -7.95 2.72
C PHE A 140 10.90 -8.09 1.21
N HIS A 141 9.73 -8.44 0.69
CA HIS A 141 9.48 -8.46 -0.76
C HIS A 141 9.69 -7.06 -1.38
N VAL A 142 9.21 -6.00 -0.71
CA VAL A 142 9.45 -4.61 -1.15
C VAL A 142 10.94 -4.28 -1.13
N ILE A 143 11.68 -4.71 -0.09
CA ILE A 143 13.12 -4.50 0.04
C ILE A 143 13.86 -5.26 -1.06
N TYR A 144 13.56 -6.54 -1.24
CA TYR A 144 14.19 -7.38 -2.24
C TYR A 144 14.08 -6.77 -3.64
N ASP A 145 12.89 -6.38 -4.04
CA ASP A 145 12.68 -5.75 -5.34
C ASP A 145 13.37 -4.38 -5.47
N GLY A 146 13.38 -3.58 -4.39
CA GLY A 146 14.06 -2.27 -4.37
C GLY A 146 15.57 -2.34 -4.45
N PHE A 147 16.16 -3.49 -4.11
CA PHE A 147 17.59 -3.73 -4.07
C PHE A 147 18.02 -4.97 -4.84
N LYS A 148 17.20 -5.45 -5.75
CA LYS A 148 17.40 -6.72 -6.47
C LYS A 148 18.82 -6.86 -7.07
N GLU A 149 19.36 -5.77 -7.59
CA GLU A 149 20.71 -5.75 -8.18
C GLU A 149 21.84 -5.96 -7.16
N LEU A 150 21.55 -5.75 -5.86
CA LEU A 150 22.51 -5.93 -4.78
C LEU A 150 22.45 -7.33 -4.15
N PHE A 151 21.39 -8.09 -4.43
CA PHE A 151 21.24 -9.46 -3.94
C PHE A 151 21.98 -10.42 -4.88
N ASN A 152 22.99 -11.07 -4.35
CA ASN A 152 23.65 -12.20 -5.01
C ASN A 152 23.01 -13.49 -4.50
N GLU A 153 22.16 -14.11 -5.32
CA GLU A 153 21.46 -15.34 -4.95
C GLU A 153 22.40 -16.50 -4.63
N ASP A 154 23.53 -16.60 -5.31
CA ASP A 154 24.51 -17.68 -5.07
C ASP A 154 25.21 -17.48 -3.74
N GLU A 155 25.51 -16.24 -3.37
CA GLU A 155 26.02 -15.92 -2.04
C GLU A 155 24.99 -16.19 -0.96
N TRP A 156 23.74 -15.82 -1.21
CA TRP A 156 22.62 -16.05 -0.28
C TRP A 156 22.39 -17.56 -0.04
N LYS A 157 22.45 -18.38 -1.09
CA LYS A 157 22.28 -19.84 -0.99
C LYS A 157 23.34 -20.51 -0.13
N LYS A 158 24.54 -19.93 0.00
CA LYS A 158 25.64 -20.46 0.86
C LYS A 158 25.31 -20.43 2.35
N PHE A 159 24.39 -19.60 2.78
CA PHE A 159 23.93 -19.52 4.18
C PHE A 159 22.88 -20.57 4.55
N ASN A 160 22.36 -21.31 3.59
CA ASN A 160 21.41 -22.37 3.86
C ASN A 160 22.11 -23.64 4.35
N ASP A 161 21.39 -24.44 5.12
CA ASP A 161 21.87 -25.78 5.50
C ASP A 161 22.12 -26.62 4.24
N LYS A 162 23.08 -27.53 4.32
CA LYS A 162 23.51 -28.39 3.16
C LYS A 162 22.35 -29.19 2.54
N ASN A 163 21.30 -29.47 3.30
CA ASN A 163 20.15 -30.24 2.85
C ASN A 163 18.93 -29.35 2.55
N PHE A 164 19.07 -28.03 2.61
CA PHE A 164 17.99 -27.11 2.30
C PHE A 164 17.67 -27.15 0.81
N LYS A 165 16.39 -27.30 0.49
CA LYS A 165 15.89 -27.19 -0.88
C LYS A 165 14.85 -26.10 -0.93
N TYR A 166 14.98 -25.21 -1.92
CA TYR A 166 13.92 -24.27 -2.23
C TYR A 166 12.71 -25.04 -2.80
N ALA A 167 11.51 -24.69 -2.38
CA ALA A 167 10.32 -25.20 -3.01
C ALA A 167 10.26 -24.69 -4.47
N ASP A 168 9.94 -25.57 -5.38
CA ASP A 168 9.60 -25.17 -6.74
C ASP A 168 8.28 -24.41 -6.69
N CYS A 169 8.31 -23.13 -7.08
CA CYS A 169 7.12 -22.28 -7.16
C CYS A 169 6.52 -22.33 -8.56
#